data_ddbf55444ee6c1d6d495802fdb340caa
#
_entry.id   ddbf55444ee6c1d6d495802fdb340caa
#
_cell.length_a   1.000
_cell.length_b   1.000
_cell.length_c   1.000
_cell.angle_alpha   90.00
_cell.angle_beta   90.00
_cell.angle_gamma   90.00
#
_symmetry.space_group_name_H-M   'P 1'
#
loop_
_entity.id
_entity.type
_entity.pdbx_description
1 polymer ?
#
loop_
_entity_poly.entity_id
_entity_poly.type
_entity_poly.pdbx_seq_one_letter_code
_entity_poly.pdbx_strand_id
1 'polypeptide(L)'
;MSENTQEKINPFLTPIQIIEPKNKLPDYTFDQLPSLQKEVLTAHGWTDLMPVQRKAIPYMLSARDMLIQSKTGSGKTGAFVLPLLQVIEPTHLFPQALILVPTRELALQVQSEIELLAKGSGIRSTPIFGGVGYEPQLRALREGVHIIVATPGRLLDHAQRGHIDFLSVRDLIMDEADEMLSMGFYPDMQRIRKYLPKDIACTMFSATIPQTVKSLAREFQRPNADFLSLSYDQAIANNLEHRYYMCDVMEKDTLTIKVLEWENPESCMIFCNMKKDVAYLEQVLTNYGFVVGALSGDVPQKQRESILNNFRTKKLPILICTDVAARGIDVSHVTHVIVFDHPDDHEVYVHRSGRTARAGRSGVAISLITPVEEIELQKTAADFGIQFSKMPPITEEQIAKKIRERTRIYLERHKRTLGQRSQERMRRYLPLVEELSQIEEDKELLAFLLDRYYWNQYGKN
;
A
#
# COMPACT_ATOMS: atom_id res chain seq x y z
N MET A 1 3.40 11.58 54.31
CA MET A 1 3.74 10.37 53.49
C MET A 1 3.23 10.66 52.10
N SER A 2 4.09 11.18 51.25
CA SER A 2 3.81 11.52 49.86
C SER A 2 4.29 10.36 48.98
N GLU A 3 3.36 9.62 48.42
CA GLU A 3 3.66 8.57 47.44
C GLU A 3 4.09 9.21 46.12
N ASN A 4 5.37 9.04 45.82
CA ASN A 4 5.99 9.36 44.53
C ASN A 4 5.58 8.26 43.51
N THR A 5 4.57 8.53 42.71
CA THR A 5 4.26 7.72 41.53
C THR A 5 5.28 8.04 40.44
N GLN A 6 6.41 7.35 40.42
CA GLN A 6 7.30 7.31 39.28
C GLN A 6 6.59 6.59 38.14
N GLU A 7 6.10 7.33 37.14
CA GLU A 7 5.75 6.78 35.83
C GLU A 7 6.97 6.02 35.29
N LYS A 8 6.84 4.72 35.16
CA LYS A 8 7.82 3.87 34.46
C LYS A 8 7.82 4.30 33.00
N ILE A 9 8.75 5.17 32.62
CA ILE A 9 9.04 5.48 31.22
C ILE A 9 9.44 4.16 30.56
N ASN A 10 8.67 3.73 29.59
CA ASN A 10 8.96 2.55 28.78
C ASN A 10 10.24 2.82 27.98
N PRO A 11 11.35 2.08 28.22
CA PRO A 11 12.65 2.36 27.58
C PRO A 11 12.66 2.13 26.07
N PHE A 12 11.55 1.67 25.47
CA PHE A 12 11.38 1.43 24.02
C PHE A 12 10.66 2.56 23.29
N LEU A 13 10.27 3.64 23.97
CA LEU A 13 9.73 4.84 23.34
C LEU A 13 10.87 5.83 23.12
N THR A 14 11.63 5.66 22.04
CA THR A 14 12.49 6.75 21.54
C THR A 14 11.56 7.91 21.12
N PRO A 15 11.81 9.14 21.59
CA PRO A 15 10.99 10.29 21.20
C PRO A 15 11.06 10.49 19.68
N ILE A 16 9.92 10.80 19.08
CA ILE A 16 9.79 11.15 17.68
C ILE A 16 10.77 12.27 17.36
N GLN A 17 11.76 12.00 16.51
CA GLN A 17 12.67 13.05 16.06
C GLN A 17 12.02 13.74 14.85
N ILE A 18 11.20 14.76 15.11
CA ILE A 18 10.67 15.64 14.08
C ILE A 18 11.80 16.61 13.71
N ILE A 19 12.25 16.57 12.46
CA ILE A 19 13.18 17.59 11.94
C ILE A 19 12.34 18.66 11.28
N GLU A 20 12.35 19.86 11.85
CA GLU A 20 11.64 21.03 11.33
C GLU A 20 12.61 22.01 10.67
N PRO A 21 12.14 22.84 9.71
CA PRO A 21 12.92 23.93 9.15
C PRO A 21 13.44 24.90 10.23
N LYS A 22 14.58 25.52 9.98
CA LYS A 22 15.14 26.54 10.91
C LYS A 22 14.17 27.69 11.19
N ASN A 23 13.44 28.12 10.17
CA ASN A 23 12.39 29.15 10.26
C ASN A 23 11.02 28.49 10.27
N LYS A 24 10.73 27.73 11.33
CA LYS A 24 9.49 26.99 11.45
C LYS A 24 8.27 27.88 11.50
N LEU A 25 7.21 27.45 10.84
CA LEU A 25 5.89 28.04 10.92
C LEU A 25 5.05 27.32 12.00
N PRO A 26 4.07 28.01 12.60
CA PRO A 26 3.15 27.36 13.53
C PRO A 26 2.33 26.27 12.85
N ASP A 27 1.94 25.27 13.63
CA ASP A 27 1.10 24.18 13.13
C ASP A 27 -0.26 24.71 12.64
N TYR A 28 -0.72 24.21 11.52
CA TYR A 28 -2.05 24.51 11.00
C TYR A 28 -3.10 23.67 11.73
N THR A 29 -4.19 24.30 12.14
CA THR A 29 -5.24 23.60 12.89
C THR A 29 -6.48 23.35 12.03
N PHE A 30 -7.31 22.39 12.43
CA PHE A 30 -8.58 22.10 11.75
C PHE A 30 -9.50 23.35 11.73
N ASP A 31 -9.46 24.18 12.78
CA ASP A 31 -10.26 25.40 12.87
C ASP A 31 -9.87 26.50 11.89
N GLN A 32 -8.64 26.49 11.39
CA GLN A 32 -8.15 27.45 10.40
C GLN A 32 -8.59 27.11 8.96
N LEU A 33 -9.11 25.92 8.73
CA LEU A 33 -9.63 25.53 7.41
C LEU A 33 -10.82 26.42 7.00
N PRO A 34 -10.97 26.74 5.71
CA PRO A 34 -12.17 27.39 5.18
C PRO A 34 -13.44 26.58 5.48
N SER A 35 -14.57 27.28 5.66
CA SER A 35 -15.85 26.67 6.06
C SER A 35 -16.25 25.51 5.16
N LEU A 36 -16.14 25.67 3.82
CA LEU A 36 -16.46 24.63 2.86
C LEU A 36 -15.59 23.36 3.05
N GLN A 37 -14.29 23.55 3.28
CA GLN A 37 -13.39 22.39 3.53
C GLN A 37 -13.75 21.69 4.84
N LYS A 38 -14.06 22.44 5.91
CA LYS A 38 -14.49 21.86 7.19
C LYS A 38 -15.77 21.03 7.02
N GLU A 39 -16.76 21.54 6.31
CA GLU A 39 -18.01 20.84 6.06
C GLU A 39 -17.76 19.52 5.32
N VAL A 40 -16.97 19.55 4.25
CA VAL A 40 -16.61 18.35 3.46
C VAL A 40 -15.87 17.33 4.33
N LEU A 41 -14.84 17.77 5.07
CA LEU A 41 -14.04 16.90 5.92
C LEU A 41 -14.85 16.27 7.06
N THR A 42 -15.68 17.08 7.74
CA THR A 42 -16.56 16.60 8.82
C THR A 42 -17.57 15.58 8.30
N ALA A 43 -18.15 15.81 7.12
CA ALA A 43 -19.06 14.85 6.49
C ALA A 43 -18.39 13.49 6.18
N HIS A 44 -17.05 13.47 6.04
CA HIS A 44 -16.27 12.28 5.83
C HIS A 44 -15.58 11.75 7.11
N GLY A 45 -16.00 12.25 8.27
CA GLY A 45 -15.56 11.75 9.58
C GLY A 45 -14.21 12.30 10.04
N TRP A 46 -13.67 13.35 9.41
CA TRP A 46 -12.46 14.00 9.90
C TRP A 46 -12.82 14.96 11.05
N THR A 47 -12.17 14.78 12.17
CA THR A 47 -12.33 15.63 13.35
C THR A 47 -11.10 16.49 13.65
N ASP A 48 -9.97 16.15 13.02
CA ASP A 48 -8.68 16.84 13.21
C ASP A 48 -7.76 16.56 12.01
N LEU A 49 -6.67 17.30 11.90
CA LEU A 49 -5.62 17.13 10.90
C LEU A 49 -4.56 16.16 11.38
N MET A 50 -4.07 15.31 10.47
CA MET A 50 -2.92 14.43 10.74
C MET A 50 -1.62 15.24 10.92
N PRO A 51 -0.60 14.72 11.62
CA PRO A 51 0.65 15.44 11.87
C PRO A 51 1.31 16.04 10.63
N VAL A 52 1.35 15.28 9.51
CA VAL A 52 1.91 15.77 8.24
C VAL A 52 1.11 16.93 7.67
N GLN A 53 -0.21 16.93 7.84
CA GLN A 53 -1.09 17.99 7.37
C GLN A 53 -0.87 19.26 8.18
N ARG A 54 -0.88 19.15 9.51
CA ARG A 54 -0.63 20.30 10.40
C ARG A 54 0.70 21.00 10.11
N LYS A 55 1.75 20.19 9.84
CA LYS A 55 3.11 20.70 9.63
C LYS A 55 3.35 21.20 8.21
N ALA A 56 2.81 20.58 7.17
CA ALA A 56 3.09 20.92 5.78
C ALA A 56 2.25 22.10 5.24
N ILE A 57 0.96 22.17 5.61
CA ILE A 57 0.03 23.17 5.09
C ILE A 57 0.55 24.62 5.22
N PRO A 58 1.10 25.09 6.36
CA PRO A 58 1.56 26.46 6.48
C PRO A 58 2.64 26.85 5.50
N TYR A 59 3.56 25.93 5.22
CA TYR A 59 4.66 26.16 4.28
C TYR A 59 4.16 26.24 2.84
N MET A 60 3.24 25.35 2.45
CA MET A 60 2.65 25.36 1.12
C MET A 60 1.82 26.62 0.87
N LEU A 61 1.00 27.06 1.86
CA LEU A 61 0.26 28.33 1.78
C LEU A 61 1.18 29.55 1.68
N SER A 62 2.41 29.44 2.17
CA SER A 62 3.45 30.47 2.05
C SER A 62 4.29 30.34 0.77
N ALA A 63 3.90 29.46 -0.16
CA ALA A 63 4.62 29.14 -1.39
C ALA A 63 6.12 28.83 -1.17
N ARG A 64 6.46 28.16 -0.05
CA ARG A 64 7.82 27.72 0.25
C ARG A 64 8.07 26.37 -0.37
N ASP A 65 9.26 26.17 -0.91
CA ASP A 65 9.67 24.87 -1.43
C ASP A 65 10.01 23.94 -0.26
N MET A 66 9.48 22.72 -0.31
CA MET A 66 9.58 21.75 0.77
C MET A 66 10.04 20.39 0.28
N LEU A 67 11.01 19.78 0.97
CA LEU A 67 11.25 18.35 0.90
C LEU A 67 10.70 17.70 2.18
N ILE A 68 9.66 16.90 2.05
CA ILE A 68 8.93 16.33 3.19
C ILE A 68 9.13 14.83 3.22
N GLN A 69 9.78 14.35 4.27
CA GLN A 69 9.88 12.93 4.54
C GLN A 69 8.70 12.45 5.37
N SER A 70 7.90 11.56 4.78
CA SER A 70 6.69 11.05 5.43
C SER A 70 6.26 9.73 4.84
N LYS A 71 5.87 8.77 5.67
CA LYS A 71 5.46 7.42 5.27
C LYS A 71 4.18 7.40 4.43
N THR A 72 3.97 6.31 3.70
CA THR A 72 2.67 6.01 3.06
C THR A 72 1.58 5.86 4.14
N GLY A 73 0.36 6.35 3.85
CA GLY A 73 -0.75 6.29 4.81
C GLY A 73 -0.70 7.32 5.95
N SER A 74 0.24 8.28 5.93
CA SER A 74 0.32 9.37 6.91
C SER A 74 -0.64 10.55 6.65
N GLY A 75 -1.42 10.51 5.55
CA GLY A 75 -2.31 11.60 5.15
C GLY A 75 -1.68 12.64 4.24
N LYS A 76 -0.60 12.27 3.50
CA LYS A 76 0.11 13.18 2.56
C LYS A 76 -0.82 13.84 1.55
N THR A 77 -1.76 13.09 0.98
CA THR A 77 -2.69 13.63 -0.03
C THR A 77 -3.46 14.82 0.52
N GLY A 78 -4.03 14.71 1.70
CA GLY A 78 -4.66 15.85 2.37
C GLY A 78 -3.69 17.00 2.67
N ALA A 79 -2.41 16.69 2.96
CA ALA A 79 -1.42 17.72 3.27
C ALA A 79 -1.12 18.65 2.08
N PHE A 80 -1.21 18.15 0.84
CA PHE A 80 -1.03 18.99 -0.35
C PHE A 80 -2.34 19.41 -1.02
N VAL A 81 -3.40 18.61 -0.96
CA VAL A 81 -4.68 18.98 -1.59
C VAL A 81 -5.34 20.14 -0.85
N LEU A 82 -5.40 20.09 0.49
CA LEU A 82 -6.08 21.13 1.27
C LEU A 82 -5.52 22.55 1.03
N PRO A 83 -4.19 22.80 1.03
CA PRO A 83 -3.66 24.11 0.68
C PRO A 83 -3.85 24.46 -0.80
N LEU A 84 -3.72 23.53 -1.73
CA LEU A 84 -3.98 23.79 -3.17
C LEU A 84 -5.40 24.29 -3.39
N LEU A 85 -6.40 23.69 -2.75
CA LEU A 85 -7.80 24.14 -2.84
C LEU A 85 -8.05 25.55 -2.28
N GLN A 86 -7.12 26.10 -1.47
CA GLN A 86 -7.22 27.45 -0.92
C GLN A 86 -6.58 28.51 -1.84
N VAL A 87 -5.61 28.12 -2.67
CA VAL A 87 -4.85 29.06 -3.51
C VAL A 87 -5.27 29.04 -5.00
N ILE A 88 -5.98 27.98 -5.43
CA ILE A 88 -6.47 27.85 -6.80
C ILE A 88 -7.69 28.74 -7.01
N GLU A 89 -7.70 29.47 -8.13
CA GLU A 89 -8.80 30.32 -8.57
C GLU A 89 -9.77 29.55 -9.51
N PRO A 90 -10.99 29.22 -9.05
CA PRO A 90 -11.91 28.36 -9.84
C PRO A 90 -12.45 29.03 -11.12
N THR A 91 -12.31 30.34 -11.24
CA THR A 91 -12.76 31.09 -12.44
C THR A 91 -11.81 30.95 -13.62
N HIS A 92 -10.57 30.57 -13.37
CA HIS A 92 -9.52 30.45 -14.38
C HIS A 92 -9.35 28.99 -14.83
N LEU A 93 -9.99 28.62 -15.94
CA LEU A 93 -10.06 27.23 -16.44
C LEU A 93 -8.77 26.78 -17.15
N PHE A 94 -7.61 26.93 -16.50
CA PHE A 94 -6.33 26.42 -16.94
C PHE A 94 -5.56 25.78 -15.78
N PRO A 95 -4.55 24.91 -16.06
CA PRO A 95 -3.79 24.23 -15.01
C PRO A 95 -3.03 25.22 -14.13
N GLN A 96 -3.30 25.20 -12.82
CA GLN A 96 -2.63 26.02 -11.80
C GLN A 96 -1.74 25.18 -10.88
N ALA A 97 -2.05 23.89 -10.75
CA ALA A 97 -1.25 22.95 -10.01
C ALA A 97 -0.98 21.67 -10.79
N LEU A 98 0.23 21.14 -10.65
CA LEU A 98 0.68 19.88 -11.24
C LEU A 98 1.12 18.94 -10.12
N ILE A 99 0.57 17.73 -10.10
CA ILE A 99 0.94 16.67 -9.14
C ILE A 99 1.54 15.53 -9.95
N LEU A 100 2.83 15.23 -9.72
CA LEU A 100 3.52 14.09 -10.31
C LEU A 100 3.48 12.90 -9.36
N VAL A 101 3.15 11.74 -9.90
CA VAL A 101 3.04 10.48 -9.16
C VAL A 101 3.66 9.33 -9.97
N PRO A 102 4.21 8.28 -9.32
CA PRO A 102 4.90 7.20 -10.04
C PRO A 102 3.97 6.30 -10.85
N THR A 103 2.72 6.10 -10.41
CA THR A 103 1.82 5.11 -11.00
C THR A 103 0.48 5.70 -11.36
N ARG A 104 -0.21 5.05 -12.32
CA ARG A 104 -1.56 5.45 -12.70
C ARG A 104 -2.59 5.20 -11.60
N GLU A 105 -2.39 4.13 -10.82
CA GLU A 105 -3.25 3.79 -9.69
C GLU A 105 -3.22 4.92 -8.65
N LEU A 106 -2.02 5.43 -8.34
CA LEU A 106 -1.87 6.57 -7.45
C LEU A 106 -2.45 7.85 -8.08
N ALA A 107 -2.30 8.05 -9.41
CA ALA A 107 -2.92 9.19 -10.09
C ALA A 107 -4.45 9.20 -9.96
N LEU A 108 -5.08 8.04 -10.12
CA LEU A 108 -6.54 7.88 -9.94
C LEU A 108 -6.95 8.05 -8.49
N GLN A 109 -6.18 7.53 -7.55
CA GLN A 109 -6.45 7.68 -6.13
C GLN A 109 -6.37 9.15 -5.69
N VAL A 110 -5.28 9.84 -6.04
CA VAL A 110 -5.11 11.27 -5.72
C VAL A 110 -6.20 12.11 -6.37
N GLN A 111 -6.55 11.82 -7.63
CA GLN A 111 -7.65 12.51 -8.31
C GLN A 111 -9.00 12.30 -7.61
N SER A 112 -9.31 11.07 -7.21
CA SER A 112 -10.54 10.76 -6.47
C SER A 112 -10.61 11.51 -5.13
N GLU A 113 -9.46 11.64 -4.44
CA GLU A 113 -9.38 12.39 -3.19
C GLU A 113 -9.52 13.90 -3.43
N ILE A 114 -8.95 14.43 -4.53
CA ILE A 114 -9.17 15.84 -4.92
C ILE A 114 -10.66 16.08 -5.22
N GLU A 115 -11.33 15.23 -5.99
CA GLU A 115 -12.76 15.37 -6.29
C GLU A 115 -13.63 15.38 -5.03
N LEU A 116 -13.29 14.53 -4.08
CA LEU A 116 -13.97 14.48 -2.78
C LEU A 116 -13.77 15.77 -2.00
N LEU A 117 -12.52 16.22 -1.84
CA LEU A 117 -12.16 17.40 -1.04
C LEU A 117 -12.56 18.72 -1.70
N ALA A 118 -12.59 18.77 -3.06
CA ALA A 118 -12.98 19.92 -3.85
C ALA A 118 -14.49 20.07 -4.04
N LYS A 119 -15.29 19.19 -3.43
CA LYS A 119 -16.75 19.22 -3.60
C LYS A 119 -17.32 20.58 -3.24
N GLY A 120 -18.04 21.20 -4.20
CA GLY A 120 -18.65 22.53 -4.02
C GLY A 120 -17.72 23.72 -4.28
N SER A 121 -16.40 23.51 -4.52
CA SER A 121 -15.44 24.60 -4.77
C SER A 121 -15.41 25.08 -6.23
N GLY A 122 -15.94 24.31 -7.18
CA GLY A 122 -15.79 24.56 -8.62
C GLY A 122 -14.42 24.17 -9.20
N ILE A 123 -13.50 23.68 -8.38
CA ILE A 123 -12.18 23.23 -8.83
C ILE A 123 -12.30 21.87 -9.51
N ARG A 124 -11.67 21.73 -10.69
CA ARG A 124 -11.67 20.51 -11.50
C ARG A 124 -10.27 19.93 -11.57
N SER A 125 -10.16 18.61 -11.52
CA SER A 125 -8.91 17.88 -11.72
C SER A 125 -9.02 16.87 -12.84
N THR A 126 -7.89 16.47 -13.42
CA THR A 126 -7.85 15.38 -14.40
C THR A 126 -6.60 14.53 -14.18
N PRO A 127 -6.72 13.18 -14.30
CA PRO A 127 -5.58 12.30 -14.26
C PRO A 127 -5.00 12.13 -15.67
N ILE A 128 -3.66 12.18 -15.79
CA ILE A 128 -2.91 12.00 -17.04
C ILE A 128 -1.90 10.87 -16.88
N PHE A 129 -2.17 9.74 -17.53
CA PHE A 129 -1.31 8.55 -17.42
C PHE A 129 -1.34 7.68 -18.68
N GLY A 130 -0.30 6.85 -18.85
CA GLY A 130 -0.14 5.97 -20.00
C GLY A 130 -1.06 4.74 -20.01
N GLY A 131 -1.12 4.03 -21.14
CA GLY A 131 -1.85 2.77 -21.32
C GLY A 131 -3.36 2.92 -21.52
N VAL A 132 -3.86 4.14 -21.69
CA VAL A 132 -5.24 4.47 -22.11
C VAL A 132 -5.20 5.42 -23.30
N GLY A 133 -6.32 5.51 -24.01
CA GLY A 133 -6.44 6.44 -25.13
C GLY A 133 -6.25 7.91 -24.74
N TYR A 134 -5.87 8.75 -25.69
CA TYR A 134 -5.67 10.18 -25.46
C TYR A 134 -6.98 10.95 -25.29
N GLU A 135 -8.04 10.54 -26.01
CA GLU A 135 -9.24 11.34 -26.18
C GLU A 135 -9.93 11.76 -24.87
N PRO A 136 -10.07 10.88 -23.84
CA PRO A 136 -10.64 11.31 -22.55
C PRO A 136 -9.80 12.40 -21.88
N GLN A 137 -8.46 12.30 -21.94
CA GLN A 137 -7.54 13.26 -21.33
C GLN A 137 -7.57 14.59 -22.10
N LEU A 138 -7.58 14.53 -23.43
CA LEU A 138 -7.69 15.72 -24.29
C LEU A 138 -9.02 16.45 -24.10
N ARG A 139 -10.12 15.72 -23.95
CA ARG A 139 -11.43 16.31 -23.68
C ARG A 139 -11.41 17.07 -22.36
N ALA A 140 -10.93 16.45 -21.27
CA ALA A 140 -10.83 17.10 -19.98
C ALA A 140 -9.97 18.38 -20.02
N LEU A 141 -8.83 18.33 -20.72
CA LEU A 141 -7.97 19.50 -20.90
C LEU A 141 -8.65 20.63 -21.68
N ARG A 142 -9.43 20.32 -22.74
CA ARG A 142 -10.20 21.31 -23.51
C ARG A 142 -11.36 21.92 -22.72
N GLU A 143 -12.02 21.13 -21.87
CA GLU A 143 -13.09 21.58 -21.00
C GLU A 143 -12.59 22.47 -19.85
N GLY A 144 -11.26 22.49 -19.63
CA GLY A 144 -10.57 23.26 -18.62
C GLY A 144 -10.48 22.55 -17.28
N VAL A 145 -9.27 22.48 -16.77
CA VAL A 145 -8.91 21.87 -15.47
C VAL A 145 -7.96 22.77 -14.71
N HIS A 146 -8.01 22.71 -13.39
CA HIS A 146 -7.17 23.49 -12.48
C HIS A 146 -5.99 22.68 -11.96
N ILE A 147 -6.20 21.37 -11.74
CA ILE A 147 -5.20 20.46 -11.20
C ILE A 147 -5.00 19.30 -12.18
N ILE A 148 -3.75 19.05 -12.53
CA ILE A 148 -3.35 17.86 -13.28
C ILE A 148 -2.64 16.90 -12.34
N VAL A 149 -3.08 15.65 -12.28
CA VAL A 149 -2.40 14.56 -11.57
C VAL A 149 -1.81 13.64 -12.62
N ALA A 150 -0.49 13.51 -12.71
CA ALA A 150 0.13 12.84 -13.85
C ALA A 150 1.25 11.88 -13.51
N THR A 151 1.38 10.83 -14.34
CA THR A 151 2.63 10.06 -14.43
C THR A 151 3.59 10.73 -15.40
N PRO A 152 4.92 10.76 -15.12
CA PRO A 152 5.88 11.55 -15.90
C PRO A 152 5.87 11.29 -17.40
N GLY A 153 5.92 10.02 -17.84
CA GLY A 153 6.02 9.69 -19.25
C GLY A 153 4.84 10.20 -20.11
N ARG A 154 3.58 10.05 -19.65
CA ARG A 154 2.40 10.53 -20.39
C ARG A 154 2.27 12.06 -20.32
N LEU A 155 2.64 12.66 -19.20
CA LEU A 155 2.67 14.12 -19.11
C LEU A 155 3.66 14.72 -20.11
N LEU A 156 4.85 14.14 -20.18
CA LEU A 156 5.87 14.56 -21.16
C LEU A 156 5.39 14.45 -22.61
N ASP A 157 4.69 13.38 -22.94
CA ASP A 157 4.11 13.18 -24.28
C ASP A 157 3.04 14.24 -24.61
N HIS A 158 2.16 14.58 -23.66
CA HIS A 158 1.23 15.71 -23.84
C HIS A 158 1.95 17.05 -23.93
N ALA A 159 3.02 17.28 -23.15
CA ALA A 159 3.82 18.49 -23.19
C ALA A 159 4.51 18.67 -24.55
N GLN A 160 5.13 17.61 -25.08
CA GLN A 160 5.80 17.63 -26.39
C GLN A 160 4.85 17.89 -27.55
N ARG A 161 3.58 17.48 -27.41
CA ARG A 161 2.52 17.71 -28.41
C ARG A 161 1.81 19.07 -28.25
N GLY A 162 2.18 19.86 -27.25
CA GLY A 162 1.55 21.14 -26.96
C GLY A 162 0.10 21.06 -26.50
N HIS A 163 -0.29 19.94 -25.87
CA HIS A 163 -1.66 19.74 -25.39
C HIS A 163 -1.93 20.44 -24.06
N ILE A 164 -0.88 20.86 -23.34
CA ILE A 164 -0.96 21.47 -22.02
C ILE A 164 -0.15 22.77 -22.05
N ASP A 165 -0.77 23.85 -21.61
CA ASP A 165 -0.07 25.09 -21.29
C ASP A 165 0.32 25.09 -19.82
N PHE A 166 1.62 25.13 -19.55
CA PHE A 166 2.18 25.12 -18.19
C PHE A 166 2.46 26.52 -17.63
N LEU A 167 2.26 27.59 -18.40
CA LEU A 167 2.62 28.95 -18.00
C LEU A 167 1.91 29.43 -16.73
N SER A 168 0.72 28.91 -16.49
CA SER A 168 -0.11 29.25 -15.35
C SER A 168 0.07 28.33 -14.14
N VAL A 169 0.90 27.27 -14.26
CA VAL A 169 1.17 26.35 -13.16
C VAL A 169 2.06 27.04 -12.13
N ARG A 170 1.54 27.21 -10.92
CA ARG A 170 2.23 27.87 -9.79
C ARG A 170 2.80 26.88 -8.80
N ASP A 171 2.14 25.72 -8.65
CA ASP A 171 2.47 24.70 -7.68
C ASP A 171 2.79 23.37 -8.36
N LEU A 172 3.94 22.82 -8.01
CA LEU A 172 4.38 21.48 -8.39
C LEU A 172 4.47 20.61 -7.14
N ILE A 173 3.73 19.53 -7.13
CA ILE A 173 3.82 18.50 -6.11
C ILE A 173 4.44 17.25 -6.73
N MET A 174 5.40 16.65 -6.04
CA MET A 174 5.92 15.32 -6.37
C MET A 174 5.62 14.39 -5.21
N ASP A 175 4.71 13.45 -5.40
CA ASP A 175 4.41 12.44 -4.38
C ASP A 175 5.11 11.12 -4.72
N GLU A 176 5.64 10.46 -3.69
CA GLU A 176 6.48 9.27 -3.81
C GLU A 176 7.69 9.51 -4.74
N ALA A 177 8.47 10.58 -4.48
CA ALA A 177 9.61 10.97 -5.31
C ALA A 177 10.69 9.89 -5.41
N ASP A 178 10.96 9.15 -4.33
CA ASP A 178 11.83 7.98 -4.29
C ASP A 178 11.36 6.89 -5.26
N GLU A 179 10.06 6.61 -5.29
CA GLU A 179 9.47 5.63 -6.19
C GLU A 179 9.55 6.05 -7.67
N MET A 180 9.33 7.35 -7.98
CA MET A 180 9.52 7.84 -9.34
C MET A 180 10.96 7.65 -9.84
N LEU A 181 11.94 7.85 -8.96
CA LEU A 181 13.36 7.64 -9.28
C LEU A 181 13.68 6.16 -9.46
N SER A 182 13.18 5.28 -8.60
CA SER A 182 13.39 3.83 -8.70
C SER A 182 12.75 3.23 -9.95
N MET A 183 11.68 3.85 -10.48
CA MET A 183 11.04 3.47 -11.75
C MET A 183 11.78 4.03 -12.98
N GLY A 184 12.86 4.77 -12.81
CA GLY A 184 13.64 5.33 -13.89
C GLY A 184 13.04 6.57 -14.56
N PHE A 185 12.09 7.25 -13.93
CA PHE A 185 11.46 8.46 -14.49
C PHE A 185 12.33 9.73 -14.40
N TYR A 186 13.54 9.64 -13.84
CA TYR A 186 14.41 10.80 -13.74
C TYR A 186 14.63 11.56 -15.06
N PRO A 187 14.94 10.88 -16.20
CA PRO A 187 15.08 11.59 -17.48
C PRO A 187 13.80 12.29 -17.96
N ASP A 188 12.63 11.70 -17.69
CA ASP A 188 11.35 12.30 -18.08
C ASP A 188 11.05 13.52 -17.21
N MET A 189 11.31 13.44 -15.90
CA MET A 189 11.17 14.58 -15.00
C MET A 189 12.06 15.75 -15.40
N GLN A 190 13.33 15.50 -15.74
CA GLN A 190 14.23 16.54 -16.24
C GLN A 190 13.72 17.22 -17.52
N ARG A 191 13.08 16.46 -18.42
CA ARG A 191 12.46 17.03 -19.63
C ARG A 191 11.22 17.85 -19.28
N ILE A 192 10.37 17.37 -18.37
CA ILE A 192 9.19 18.10 -17.88
C ILE A 192 9.60 19.43 -17.27
N ARG A 193 10.68 19.49 -16.49
CA ARG A 193 11.19 20.72 -15.86
C ARG A 193 11.38 21.86 -16.86
N LYS A 194 11.70 21.57 -18.12
CA LYS A 194 11.92 22.56 -19.19
C LYS A 194 10.64 23.26 -19.64
N TYR A 195 9.47 22.67 -19.41
CA TYR A 195 8.16 23.24 -19.74
C TYR A 195 7.57 24.06 -18.59
N LEU A 196 8.07 23.85 -17.35
CA LEU A 196 7.53 24.49 -16.16
C LEU A 196 8.10 25.89 -15.95
N PRO A 197 7.34 26.82 -15.36
CA PRO A 197 7.83 28.13 -14.96
C PRO A 197 9.07 28.02 -14.05
N LYS A 198 9.98 29.01 -14.13
CA LYS A 198 11.19 29.01 -13.33
C LYS A 198 10.91 29.17 -11.84
N ASP A 199 9.92 29.99 -11.50
CA ASP A 199 9.57 30.40 -10.13
C ASP A 199 8.44 29.52 -9.52
N ILE A 200 8.21 28.32 -10.08
CA ILE A 200 7.21 27.38 -9.56
C ILE A 200 7.54 26.98 -8.13
N ALA A 201 6.56 27.01 -7.24
CA ALA A 201 6.71 26.45 -5.90
C ALA A 201 6.71 24.93 -5.99
N CYS A 202 7.70 24.26 -5.37
CA CYS A 202 7.86 22.83 -5.47
C CYS A 202 7.87 22.14 -4.10
N THR A 203 6.88 21.28 -3.85
CA THR A 203 6.83 20.43 -2.68
C THR A 203 7.02 18.97 -3.07
N MET A 204 8.01 18.32 -2.46
CA MET A 204 8.29 16.90 -2.69
C MET A 204 7.96 16.09 -1.43
N PHE A 205 7.19 15.04 -1.61
CA PHE A 205 6.93 14.02 -0.59
C PHE A 205 7.68 12.73 -0.96
N SER A 206 8.36 12.16 0.01
CA SER A 206 9.12 10.91 -0.16
C SER A 206 9.10 10.11 1.14
N ALA A 207 9.08 8.80 1.07
CA ALA A 207 9.22 7.95 2.25
C ALA A 207 10.68 7.88 2.70
N THR A 208 11.59 7.82 1.72
CA THR A 208 13.03 7.76 1.93
C THR A 208 13.71 8.98 1.29
N ILE A 209 14.88 9.39 1.80
CA ILE A 209 15.62 10.56 1.31
C ILE A 209 17.06 10.16 0.91
N PRO A 210 17.21 9.26 -0.08
CA PRO A 210 18.53 8.92 -0.61
C PRO A 210 19.15 10.11 -1.36
N GLN A 211 20.44 9.99 -1.72
CA GLN A 211 21.15 11.06 -2.41
C GLN A 211 20.51 11.44 -3.76
N THR A 212 19.86 10.48 -4.42
CA THR A 212 19.15 10.68 -5.67
C THR A 212 17.92 11.61 -5.50
N VAL A 213 17.14 11.45 -4.43
CA VAL A 213 16.02 12.35 -4.08
C VAL A 213 16.54 13.74 -3.75
N LYS A 214 17.64 13.86 -2.99
CA LYS A 214 18.28 15.16 -2.72
C LYS A 214 18.76 15.85 -3.99
N SER A 215 19.27 15.09 -4.96
CA SER A 215 19.70 15.64 -6.26
C SER A 215 18.50 16.13 -7.08
N LEU A 216 17.41 15.35 -7.13
CA LEU A 216 16.17 15.76 -7.76
C LEU A 216 15.61 17.04 -7.12
N ALA A 217 15.61 17.13 -5.80
CA ALA A 217 15.15 18.31 -5.07
C ALA A 217 15.94 19.56 -5.47
N ARG A 218 17.26 19.48 -5.60
CA ARG A 218 18.11 20.60 -6.04
C ARG A 218 17.81 21.09 -7.45
N GLU A 219 17.32 20.23 -8.33
CA GLU A 219 16.97 20.61 -9.71
C GLU A 219 15.61 21.30 -9.82
N PHE A 220 14.68 20.95 -8.95
CA PHE A 220 13.31 21.43 -9.03
C PHE A 220 12.98 22.53 -8.02
N GLN A 221 13.66 22.54 -6.90
CA GLN A 221 13.41 23.46 -5.81
C GLN A 221 14.39 24.64 -5.83
N ARG A 222 13.93 25.76 -5.28
CA ARG A 222 14.79 26.94 -5.07
C ARG A 222 15.86 26.65 -4.02
N PRO A 223 17.00 27.37 -4.03
CA PRO A 223 18.12 27.11 -3.13
C PRO A 223 17.80 27.13 -1.63
N ASN A 224 16.70 27.78 -1.24
CA ASN A 224 16.28 27.93 0.15
C ASN A 224 15.13 26.96 0.51
N ALA A 225 15.01 25.85 -0.18
CA ALA A 225 14.01 24.82 0.12
C ALA A 225 14.18 24.30 1.56
N ASP A 226 13.06 24.13 2.24
CA ASP A 226 13.02 23.63 3.59
C ASP A 226 12.91 22.11 3.64
N PHE A 227 13.47 21.52 4.69
CA PHE A 227 13.36 20.10 4.96
C PHE A 227 12.51 19.86 6.20
N LEU A 228 11.49 19.01 6.04
CA LEU A 228 10.61 18.55 7.11
C LEU A 228 10.66 17.03 7.15
N SER A 229 11.12 16.44 8.25
CA SER A 229 11.04 15.01 8.46
C SER A 229 10.05 14.70 9.57
N LEU A 230 9.06 13.91 9.24
CA LEU A 230 8.06 13.34 10.16
C LEU A 230 8.26 11.83 10.30
N SER A 231 9.43 11.37 9.91
CA SER A 231 9.80 9.97 10.11
C SER A 231 10.08 9.76 11.57
N TYR A 232 9.28 8.90 12.16
CA TYR A 232 9.72 8.20 13.34
C TYR A 232 11.02 7.49 13.00
N ASP A 233 11.98 7.48 13.89
CA ASP A 233 13.25 6.73 13.77
C ASP A 233 13.06 5.21 13.76
N GLN A 234 11.88 4.75 13.35
CA GLN A 234 11.62 3.38 13.01
C GLN A 234 10.87 3.37 11.69
N ALA A 235 11.55 2.96 10.64
CA ALA A 235 10.99 2.61 9.34
C ALA A 235 9.89 1.53 9.45
N ILE A 236 9.58 1.07 10.67
CA ILE A 236 8.75 -0.07 11.00
C ILE A 236 7.59 0.39 11.86
N ALA A 237 6.38 0.03 11.49
CA ALA A 237 5.22 0.19 12.35
C ALA A 237 5.45 -0.64 13.63
N ASN A 238 5.28 -0.04 14.81
CA ASN A 238 5.43 -0.72 16.11
C ASN A 238 4.56 -1.98 16.26
N ASN A 239 3.59 -2.17 15.34
CA ASN A 239 2.66 -3.29 15.30
C ASN A 239 2.96 -4.28 14.15
N LEU A 240 4.15 -4.21 13.55
CA LEU A 240 4.56 -5.12 12.47
C LEU A 240 5.56 -6.13 13.02
N GLU A 241 5.19 -7.39 12.97
CA GLU A 241 6.07 -8.50 13.35
C GLU A 241 6.82 -9.00 12.13
N HIS A 242 8.15 -9.10 12.23
CA HIS A 242 9.01 -9.59 11.16
C HIS A 242 9.51 -11.00 11.50
N ARG A 243 9.10 -11.97 10.70
CA ARG A 243 9.46 -13.38 10.83
C ARG A 243 10.21 -13.87 9.61
N TYR A 244 11.05 -14.88 9.76
CA TYR A 244 11.62 -15.55 8.60
C TYR A 244 11.76 -17.06 8.83
N TYR A 245 11.66 -17.80 7.73
CA TYR A 245 11.91 -19.23 7.65
C TYR A 245 13.10 -19.48 6.75
N MET A 246 13.99 -20.39 7.16
CA MET A 246 15.07 -20.86 6.32
C MET A 246 14.60 -22.00 5.43
N CYS A 247 14.97 -21.98 4.14
CA CYS A 247 14.66 -23.02 3.18
C CYS A 247 15.70 -23.05 2.04
N ASP A 248 15.69 -24.11 1.28
CA ASP A 248 16.39 -24.15 0.02
C ASP A 248 15.58 -23.45 -1.09
N VAL A 249 16.28 -22.99 -2.13
CA VAL A 249 15.63 -22.28 -3.25
C VAL A 249 14.48 -23.11 -3.87
N MET A 250 14.69 -24.43 -4.01
CA MET A 250 13.70 -25.34 -4.61
C MET A 250 12.53 -25.68 -3.69
N GLU A 251 12.57 -25.23 -2.43
CA GLU A 251 11.52 -25.50 -1.44
C GLU A 251 10.66 -24.29 -1.11
N LYS A 252 10.96 -23.11 -1.69
CA LYS A 252 10.24 -21.86 -1.40
C LYS A 252 8.75 -21.96 -1.70
N ASP A 253 8.34 -22.63 -2.77
CA ASP A 253 6.93 -22.82 -3.14
C ASP A 253 6.20 -23.72 -2.14
N THR A 254 6.79 -24.87 -1.81
CA THR A 254 6.26 -25.79 -0.78
C THR A 254 6.18 -25.11 0.59
N LEU A 255 7.20 -24.35 0.95
CA LEU A 255 7.18 -23.57 2.20
C LEU A 255 6.12 -22.46 2.17
N THR A 256 5.88 -21.82 1.02
CA THR A 256 4.80 -20.84 0.88
C THR A 256 3.43 -21.48 1.19
N ILE A 257 3.18 -22.66 0.65
CA ILE A 257 1.96 -23.45 0.94
C ILE A 257 1.83 -23.69 2.44
N LYS A 258 2.90 -24.24 3.07
CA LYS A 258 2.93 -24.52 4.52
C LYS A 258 2.68 -23.28 5.38
N VAL A 259 3.29 -22.16 5.02
CA VAL A 259 3.07 -20.87 5.70
C VAL A 259 1.64 -20.39 5.56
N LEU A 260 1.06 -20.46 4.37
CA LEU A 260 -0.33 -20.08 4.13
C LEU A 260 -1.31 -20.96 4.92
N GLU A 261 -1.09 -22.26 4.95
CA GLU A 261 -1.91 -23.20 5.75
C GLU A 261 -1.73 -22.99 7.24
N TRP A 262 -0.50 -22.67 7.69
CA TRP A 262 -0.19 -22.43 9.09
C TRP A 262 -0.81 -21.13 9.60
N GLU A 263 -0.59 -20.02 8.91
CA GLU A 263 -1.07 -18.70 9.31
C GLU A 263 -2.56 -18.49 9.00
N ASN A 264 -3.06 -19.05 7.90
CA ASN A 264 -4.43 -18.85 7.40
C ASN A 264 -4.80 -17.37 7.32
N PRO A 265 -4.07 -16.57 6.55
CA PRO A 265 -4.25 -15.13 6.51
C PRO A 265 -5.63 -14.74 5.95
N GLU A 266 -6.29 -13.76 6.56
CA GLU A 266 -7.52 -13.16 6.04
C GLU A 266 -7.26 -12.43 4.72
N SER A 267 -6.10 -11.80 4.60
CA SER A 267 -5.64 -11.12 3.40
C SER A 267 -4.11 -11.13 3.36
N CYS A 268 -3.53 -11.62 2.26
CA CYS A 268 -2.10 -11.79 2.09
C CYS A 268 -1.59 -11.18 0.80
N MET A 269 -0.46 -10.48 0.85
CA MET A 269 0.32 -10.12 -0.34
C MET A 269 1.61 -10.93 -0.38
N ILE A 270 1.93 -11.54 -1.52
CA ILE A 270 3.18 -12.30 -1.73
C ILE A 270 4.03 -11.55 -2.75
N PHE A 271 5.25 -11.20 -2.37
CA PHE A 271 6.17 -10.46 -3.23
C PHE A 271 7.24 -11.36 -3.83
N CYS A 272 7.34 -11.36 -5.16
CA CYS A 272 8.41 -12.00 -5.94
C CYS A 272 9.24 -10.93 -6.66
N ASN A 273 10.55 -11.20 -6.83
CA ASN A 273 11.44 -10.29 -7.56
C ASN A 273 11.15 -10.29 -9.06
N MET A 274 10.78 -11.42 -9.63
CA MET A 274 10.59 -11.57 -11.08
C MET A 274 9.15 -11.94 -11.46
N LYS A 275 8.70 -11.45 -12.61
CA LYS A 275 7.36 -11.75 -13.16
C LYS A 275 7.14 -13.23 -13.47
N LYS A 276 8.20 -13.97 -13.81
CA LYS A 276 8.12 -15.43 -14.04
C LYS A 276 7.75 -16.19 -12.76
N ASP A 277 8.29 -15.73 -11.61
CA ASP A 277 8.06 -16.37 -10.32
C ASP A 277 6.64 -16.05 -9.82
N VAL A 278 6.10 -14.85 -10.14
CA VAL A 278 4.68 -14.52 -9.91
C VAL A 278 3.76 -15.48 -10.66
N ALA A 279 4.01 -15.72 -11.96
CA ALA A 279 3.19 -16.61 -12.77
C ALA A 279 3.32 -18.09 -12.32
N TYR A 280 4.54 -18.51 -11.99
CA TYR A 280 4.80 -19.85 -11.46
C TYR A 280 4.06 -20.08 -10.14
N LEU A 281 4.23 -19.17 -9.18
CA LEU A 281 3.62 -19.33 -7.87
C LEU A 281 2.08 -19.25 -7.91
N GLU A 282 1.52 -18.42 -8.81
CA GLU A 282 0.07 -18.40 -9.07
C GLU A 282 -0.43 -19.80 -9.49
N GLN A 283 0.27 -20.44 -10.44
CA GLN A 283 -0.10 -21.77 -10.90
C GLN A 283 0.03 -22.83 -9.79
N VAL A 284 1.12 -22.79 -9.01
CA VAL A 284 1.34 -23.72 -7.90
C VAL A 284 0.23 -23.58 -6.86
N LEU A 285 -0.05 -22.37 -6.39
CA LEU A 285 -1.05 -22.13 -5.35
C LEU A 285 -2.48 -22.41 -5.84
N THR A 286 -2.79 -22.08 -7.10
CA THR A 286 -4.10 -22.40 -7.70
C THR A 286 -4.31 -23.91 -7.81
N ASN A 287 -3.30 -24.65 -8.26
CA ASN A 287 -3.37 -26.12 -8.37
C ASN A 287 -3.53 -26.77 -6.99
N TYR A 288 -2.96 -26.19 -5.96
CA TYR A 288 -3.13 -26.67 -4.58
C TYR A 288 -4.53 -26.40 -4.01
N GLY A 289 -5.25 -25.38 -4.52
CA GLY A 289 -6.63 -25.04 -4.13
C GLY A 289 -6.81 -23.65 -3.54
N PHE A 290 -5.76 -22.84 -3.47
CA PHE A 290 -5.87 -21.45 -3.00
C PHE A 290 -6.57 -20.55 -4.03
N VAL A 291 -7.33 -19.59 -3.55
CA VAL A 291 -7.89 -18.51 -4.38
C VAL A 291 -6.87 -17.38 -4.44
N VAL A 292 -6.18 -17.27 -5.54
CA VAL A 292 -5.08 -16.32 -5.75
C VAL A 292 -5.28 -15.46 -6.99
N GLY A 293 -4.67 -14.30 -7.01
CA GLY A 293 -4.53 -13.47 -8.21
C GLY A 293 -3.11 -12.99 -8.35
N ALA A 294 -2.65 -12.83 -9.59
CA ALA A 294 -1.29 -12.42 -9.91
C ALA A 294 -1.27 -11.04 -10.56
N LEU A 295 -0.33 -10.20 -10.14
CA LEU A 295 -0.06 -8.88 -10.73
C LEU A 295 1.40 -8.74 -11.10
N SER A 296 1.65 -8.58 -12.40
CA SER A 296 2.95 -8.23 -12.96
C SER A 296 2.80 -7.17 -14.04
N GLY A 297 3.93 -6.70 -14.58
CA GLY A 297 3.91 -5.69 -15.66
C GLY A 297 3.20 -6.14 -16.94
N ASP A 298 3.05 -7.45 -17.15
CA ASP A 298 2.45 -8.01 -18.35
C ASP A 298 0.92 -8.14 -18.29
N VAL A 299 0.31 -7.92 -17.11
CA VAL A 299 -1.15 -8.02 -16.93
C VAL A 299 -1.86 -6.86 -17.61
N PRO A 300 -2.80 -7.12 -18.55
CA PRO A 300 -3.58 -6.07 -19.19
C PRO A 300 -4.33 -5.20 -18.18
N GLN A 301 -4.43 -3.90 -18.43
CA GLN A 301 -4.96 -2.94 -17.48
C GLN A 301 -6.35 -3.28 -16.94
N LYS A 302 -7.27 -3.68 -17.82
CA LYS A 302 -8.64 -4.06 -17.41
C LYS A 302 -8.64 -5.25 -16.45
N GLN A 303 -7.77 -6.23 -16.68
CA GLN A 303 -7.62 -7.37 -15.80
C GLN A 303 -6.98 -6.97 -14.47
N ARG A 304 -5.97 -6.10 -14.50
CA ARG A 304 -5.32 -5.56 -13.31
C ARG A 304 -6.33 -4.86 -12.40
N GLU A 305 -7.18 -3.99 -12.95
CA GLU A 305 -8.23 -3.30 -12.19
C GLU A 305 -9.23 -4.28 -11.56
N SER A 306 -9.61 -5.34 -12.30
CA SER A 306 -10.49 -6.39 -11.79
C SER A 306 -9.87 -7.15 -10.63
N ILE A 307 -8.60 -7.57 -10.75
CA ILE A 307 -7.85 -8.28 -9.70
C ILE A 307 -7.76 -7.40 -8.44
N LEU A 308 -7.37 -6.13 -8.60
CA LEU A 308 -7.25 -5.19 -7.49
C LEU A 308 -8.59 -4.93 -6.80
N ASN A 309 -9.67 -4.80 -7.58
CA ASN A 309 -10.99 -4.62 -7.00
C ASN A 309 -11.46 -5.86 -6.22
N ASN A 310 -11.20 -7.06 -6.74
CA ASN A 310 -11.49 -8.31 -6.03
C ASN A 310 -10.67 -8.45 -4.76
N PHE A 311 -9.40 -8.03 -4.77
CA PHE A 311 -8.55 -8.01 -3.58
C PHE A 311 -9.06 -7.00 -2.55
N ARG A 312 -9.38 -5.75 -2.95
CA ARG A 312 -9.94 -4.72 -2.07
C ARG A 312 -11.28 -5.13 -1.44
N THR A 313 -12.11 -5.83 -2.19
CA THR A 313 -13.42 -6.32 -1.71
C THR A 313 -13.34 -7.66 -0.98
N LYS A 314 -12.14 -8.16 -0.70
CA LYS A 314 -11.85 -9.44 -0.02
C LYS A 314 -12.41 -10.67 -0.73
N LYS A 315 -12.79 -10.56 -2.00
CA LYS A 315 -13.17 -11.72 -2.84
C LYS A 315 -11.96 -12.55 -3.25
N LEU A 316 -10.80 -11.93 -3.25
CA LEU A 316 -9.50 -12.51 -3.53
C LEU A 316 -8.65 -12.38 -2.27
N PRO A 317 -8.38 -13.45 -1.50
CA PRO A 317 -7.64 -13.37 -0.24
C PRO A 317 -6.12 -13.25 -0.42
N ILE A 318 -5.57 -13.74 -1.54
CA ILE A 318 -4.13 -13.79 -1.78
C ILE A 318 -3.79 -13.09 -3.09
N LEU A 319 -2.86 -12.14 -3.02
CA LEU A 319 -2.34 -11.40 -4.16
C LEU A 319 -0.85 -11.64 -4.31
N ILE A 320 -0.42 -12.22 -5.43
CA ILE A 320 0.99 -12.43 -5.76
C ILE A 320 1.42 -11.30 -6.69
N CYS A 321 2.52 -10.62 -6.42
CA CYS A 321 2.91 -9.47 -7.21
C CYS A 321 4.42 -9.21 -7.23
N THR A 322 4.86 -8.46 -8.24
CA THR A 322 6.16 -7.78 -8.22
C THR A 322 6.02 -6.40 -7.60
N ASP A 323 7.13 -5.79 -7.16
CA ASP A 323 7.13 -4.45 -6.57
C ASP A 323 6.49 -3.41 -7.49
N VAL A 324 6.91 -3.38 -8.75
CA VAL A 324 6.38 -2.46 -9.76
C VAL A 324 4.86 -2.58 -9.90
N ALA A 325 4.35 -3.81 -9.83
CA ALA A 325 2.92 -4.06 -9.92
C ALA A 325 2.17 -3.74 -8.62
N ALA A 326 2.83 -3.80 -7.48
CA ALA A 326 2.25 -3.50 -6.16
C ALA A 326 2.28 -2.02 -5.79
N ARG A 327 3.03 -1.18 -6.53
CA ARG A 327 3.12 0.27 -6.28
C ARG A 327 1.80 0.96 -6.52
N GLY A 328 1.51 1.95 -5.69
CA GLY A 328 0.25 2.71 -5.76
C GLY A 328 -1.00 1.93 -5.37
N ILE A 329 -0.85 0.68 -4.88
CA ILE A 329 -1.98 -0.10 -4.37
C ILE A 329 -2.25 0.33 -2.93
N ASP A 330 -3.34 1.06 -2.73
CA ASP A 330 -3.84 1.31 -1.38
C ASP A 330 -4.79 0.19 -0.96
N VAL A 331 -4.31 -0.63 -0.01
CA VAL A 331 -5.07 -1.69 0.64
C VAL A 331 -4.75 -1.65 2.13
N SER A 332 -5.72 -1.28 2.92
CA SER A 332 -5.59 -1.12 4.38
C SER A 332 -5.91 -2.39 5.18
N HIS A 333 -6.33 -3.46 4.51
CA HIS A 333 -6.82 -4.68 5.18
C HIS A 333 -5.85 -5.86 5.11
N VAL A 334 -4.65 -5.68 4.54
CA VAL A 334 -3.63 -6.74 4.43
C VAL A 334 -3.14 -7.10 5.82
N THR A 335 -3.32 -8.37 6.18
CA THR A 335 -2.90 -8.91 7.49
C THR A 335 -1.49 -9.49 7.43
N HIS A 336 -1.13 -10.09 6.29
CA HIS A 336 0.16 -10.75 6.10
C HIS A 336 0.84 -10.30 4.82
N VAL A 337 2.16 -10.15 4.89
CA VAL A 337 3.03 -10.01 3.73
C VAL A 337 4.00 -11.18 3.72
N ILE A 338 4.08 -11.89 2.61
CA ILE A 338 5.11 -12.91 2.39
C ILE A 338 6.13 -12.36 1.40
N VAL A 339 7.39 -12.33 1.79
CA VAL A 339 8.52 -11.99 0.93
C VAL A 339 9.10 -13.29 0.41
N PHE A 340 8.64 -13.72 -0.77
CA PHE A 340 9.06 -14.96 -1.42
C PHE A 340 10.53 -14.92 -1.82
N ASP A 341 10.96 -13.78 -2.41
CA ASP A 341 12.36 -13.50 -2.69
C ASP A 341 12.80 -12.26 -1.93
N HIS A 342 13.91 -12.34 -1.20
CA HIS A 342 14.46 -11.17 -0.53
C HIS A 342 14.92 -10.15 -1.59
N PRO A 343 14.58 -8.87 -1.47
CA PRO A 343 15.02 -7.86 -2.43
C PRO A 343 16.48 -7.50 -2.22
N ASP A 344 17.20 -7.17 -3.30
CA ASP A 344 18.58 -6.69 -3.25
C ASP A 344 18.69 -5.30 -2.59
N ASP A 345 17.65 -4.48 -2.74
CA ASP A 345 17.53 -3.17 -2.12
C ASP A 345 16.76 -3.27 -0.81
N HIS A 346 17.42 -2.94 0.29
CA HIS A 346 16.85 -3.03 1.65
C HIS A 346 15.64 -2.11 1.85
N GLU A 347 15.60 -0.95 1.15
CA GLU A 347 14.43 -0.05 1.19
C GLU A 347 13.18 -0.73 0.62
N VAL A 348 13.34 -1.56 -0.41
CA VAL A 348 12.24 -2.32 -1.02
C VAL A 348 11.61 -3.28 -0.01
N TYR A 349 12.41 -3.90 0.87
CA TYR A 349 11.88 -4.74 1.95
C TYR A 349 10.93 -3.95 2.86
N VAL A 350 11.33 -2.75 3.24
CA VAL A 350 10.51 -1.87 4.10
C VAL A 350 9.20 -1.49 3.39
N HIS A 351 9.25 -1.21 2.09
CA HIS A 351 8.07 -0.91 1.28
C HIS A 351 7.13 -2.10 1.13
N ARG A 352 7.66 -3.32 0.98
CA ARG A 352 6.88 -4.57 0.92
C ARG A 352 6.21 -4.83 2.27
N SER A 353 6.99 -4.88 3.34
CA SER A 353 6.48 -5.16 4.69
C SER A 353 5.49 -4.09 5.15
N GLY A 354 5.67 -2.83 4.76
CA GLY A 354 4.74 -1.73 5.03
C GLY A 354 3.42 -1.80 4.26
N ARG A 355 3.13 -2.87 3.51
CA ARG A 355 1.78 -3.11 2.95
C ARG A 355 0.81 -3.64 4.00
N THR A 356 1.30 -4.22 5.08
CA THR A 356 0.51 -4.57 6.26
C THR A 356 0.74 -3.59 7.41
N ALA A 357 0.12 -3.79 8.55
CA ALA A 357 0.19 -2.94 9.75
C ALA A 357 -0.18 -1.47 9.52
N ARG A 358 -1.10 -1.18 8.60
CA ARG A 358 -1.58 0.17 8.30
C ARG A 358 -2.72 0.59 9.22
N ALA A 359 -2.89 1.91 9.38
CA ALA A 359 -3.98 2.52 10.15
C ALA A 359 -4.11 1.99 11.60
N GLY A 360 -2.96 1.74 12.27
CA GLY A 360 -2.92 1.29 13.66
C GLY A 360 -3.23 -0.20 13.87
N ARG A 361 -3.39 -0.98 12.80
CA ARG A 361 -3.58 -2.44 12.89
C ARG A 361 -2.25 -3.16 13.07
N SER A 362 -2.30 -4.38 13.62
CA SER A 362 -1.15 -5.29 13.64
C SER A 362 -1.01 -6.00 12.30
N GLY A 363 0.23 -6.38 11.95
CA GLY A 363 0.54 -7.12 10.74
C GLY A 363 1.73 -8.04 10.92
N VAL A 364 1.87 -9.00 10.02
CA VAL A 364 2.98 -9.95 10.01
C VAL A 364 3.67 -9.92 8.64
N ALA A 365 4.99 -9.74 8.64
CA ALA A 365 5.84 -9.89 7.46
C ALA A 365 6.68 -11.16 7.61
N ILE A 366 6.58 -12.07 6.66
CA ILE A 366 7.24 -13.37 6.68
C ILE A 366 8.16 -13.48 5.47
N SER A 367 9.45 -13.65 5.69
CA SER A 367 10.45 -13.82 4.63
C SER A 367 10.84 -15.29 4.49
N LEU A 368 10.91 -15.77 3.24
CA LEU A 368 11.43 -17.08 2.90
C LEU A 368 12.88 -16.92 2.47
N ILE A 369 13.80 -17.38 3.31
CA ILE A 369 15.21 -16.99 3.23
C ILE A 369 16.07 -18.21 2.94
N THR A 370 16.86 -18.12 1.88
CA THR A 370 17.95 -19.08 1.61
C THR A 370 19.20 -18.72 2.39
N PRO A 371 20.15 -19.64 2.57
CA PRO A 371 21.43 -19.33 3.25
C PRO A 371 22.19 -18.15 2.64
N VAL A 372 22.06 -17.90 1.35
CA VAL A 372 22.68 -16.75 0.68
C VAL A 372 21.95 -15.44 1.00
N GLU A 373 20.62 -15.47 1.01
CA GLU A 373 19.79 -14.30 1.32
C GLU A 373 19.83 -13.91 2.81
N GLU A 374 20.25 -14.81 3.72
CA GLU A 374 20.38 -14.51 5.15
C GLU A 374 21.35 -13.35 5.42
N ILE A 375 22.40 -13.21 4.59
CA ILE A 375 23.36 -12.11 4.70
C ILE A 375 22.67 -10.76 4.40
N GLU A 376 21.88 -10.70 3.35
CA GLU A 376 21.15 -9.48 2.98
C GLU A 376 20.02 -9.16 3.99
N LEU A 377 19.36 -10.18 4.54
CA LEU A 377 18.41 -10.03 5.63
C LEU A 377 19.05 -9.37 6.86
N GLN A 378 20.28 -9.79 7.24
CA GLN A 378 21.00 -9.21 8.37
C GLN A 378 21.42 -7.76 8.11
N LYS A 379 21.81 -7.43 6.88
CA LYS A 379 22.09 -6.03 6.50
C LYS A 379 20.82 -5.19 6.58
N THR A 380 19.70 -5.69 6.05
CA THR A 380 18.40 -5.02 6.16
C THR A 380 18.03 -4.79 7.64
N ALA A 381 18.29 -5.78 8.49
CA ALA A 381 18.09 -5.67 9.94
C ALA A 381 18.89 -4.52 10.55
N ALA A 382 20.17 -4.43 10.17
CA ALA A 382 21.10 -3.40 10.68
C ALA A 382 20.73 -1.99 10.17
N ASP A 383 20.43 -1.85 8.87
CA ASP A 383 20.15 -0.56 8.23
C ASP A 383 18.85 0.09 8.76
N PHE A 384 17.85 -0.72 9.08
CA PHE A 384 16.53 -0.24 9.51
C PHE A 384 16.18 -0.55 10.95
N GLY A 385 17.07 -1.16 11.73
CA GLY A 385 16.80 -1.54 13.12
C GLY A 385 15.70 -2.61 13.27
N ILE A 386 15.53 -3.49 12.27
CA ILE A 386 14.49 -4.52 12.25
C ILE A 386 14.92 -5.72 13.09
N GLN A 387 14.04 -6.17 13.97
CA GLN A 387 14.22 -7.43 14.68
C GLN A 387 13.48 -8.55 13.95
N PHE A 388 14.24 -9.43 13.31
CA PHE A 388 13.69 -10.61 12.64
C PHE A 388 13.66 -11.80 13.58
N SER A 389 12.51 -12.44 13.70
CA SER A 389 12.31 -13.67 14.47
C SER A 389 12.49 -14.88 13.57
N LYS A 390 13.54 -15.68 13.81
CA LYS A 390 13.72 -16.96 13.11
C LYS A 390 12.68 -17.96 13.58
N MET A 391 11.89 -18.47 12.63
CA MET A 391 10.85 -19.45 12.93
C MET A 391 11.36 -20.89 12.76
N PRO A 392 10.91 -21.81 13.60
CA PRO A 392 11.22 -23.24 13.42
C PRO A 392 10.54 -23.78 12.14
N PRO A 393 11.08 -24.81 11.50
CA PRO A 393 10.43 -25.46 10.35
C PRO A 393 9.00 -25.92 10.69
N ILE A 394 8.08 -25.70 9.77
CA ILE A 394 6.69 -26.15 9.91
C ILE A 394 6.60 -27.61 9.47
N THR A 395 6.19 -28.50 10.38
CA THR A 395 6.04 -29.93 10.08
C THR A 395 4.64 -30.24 9.55
N GLU A 396 4.53 -31.29 8.72
CA GLU A 396 3.25 -31.79 8.19
C GLU A 396 2.26 -32.17 9.33
N GLU A 397 2.77 -32.74 10.41
CA GLU A 397 1.95 -33.10 11.58
C GLU A 397 1.30 -31.86 12.23
N GLN A 398 2.08 -30.78 12.36
CA GLN A 398 1.59 -29.50 12.91
C GLN A 398 0.51 -28.89 12.00
N ILE A 399 0.70 -28.92 10.68
CA ILE A 399 -0.30 -28.44 9.71
C ILE A 399 -1.56 -29.31 9.80
N ALA A 400 -1.42 -30.63 9.73
CA ALA A 400 -2.54 -31.55 9.82
C ALA A 400 -3.36 -31.35 11.11
N LYS A 401 -2.68 -31.07 12.24
CA LYS A 401 -3.35 -30.72 13.50
C LYS A 401 -4.19 -29.45 13.37
N LYS A 402 -3.61 -28.36 12.84
CA LYS A 402 -4.32 -27.09 12.65
C LYS A 402 -5.50 -27.21 11.68
N ILE A 403 -5.33 -27.94 10.58
CA ILE A 403 -6.41 -28.19 9.59
C ILE A 403 -7.56 -28.95 10.28
N ARG A 404 -7.27 -29.99 11.06
CA ARG A 404 -8.30 -30.74 11.79
C ARG A 404 -9.08 -29.83 12.75
N GLU A 405 -8.38 -29.00 13.53
CA GLU A 405 -9.01 -28.07 14.47
C GLU A 405 -9.92 -27.05 13.73
N ARG A 406 -9.43 -26.45 12.63
CA ARG A 406 -10.21 -25.50 11.84
C ARG A 406 -11.41 -26.16 11.16
N THR A 407 -11.23 -27.33 10.55
CA THR A 407 -12.31 -28.11 9.93
C THR A 407 -13.41 -28.38 10.93
N ARG A 408 -13.05 -28.81 12.16
CA ARG A 408 -14.02 -29.05 13.22
C ARG A 408 -14.79 -27.78 13.59
N ILE A 409 -14.10 -26.65 13.75
CA ILE A 409 -14.72 -25.34 14.05
C ILE A 409 -15.69 -24.94 12.93
N TYR A 410 -15.29 -25.07 11.65
CA TYR A 410 -16.16 -24.75 10.53
C TYR A 410 -17.41 -25.64 10.48
N LEU A 411 -17.24 -26.96 10.70
CA LEU A 411 -18.35 -27.90 10.77
C LEU A 411 -19.31 -27.58 11.91
N GLU A 412 -18.80 -27.31 13.11
CA GLU A 412 -19.63 -26.97 14.28
C GLU A 412 -20.38 -25.65 14.05
N ARG A 413 -19.71 -24.61 13.51
CA ARG A 413 -20.35 -23.33 13.16
C ARG A 413 -21.48 -23.54 12.17
N HIS A 414 -21.22 -24.26 11.08
CA HIS A 414 -22.21 -24.52 10.05
C HIS A 414 -23.39 -25.35 10.57
N LYS A 415 -23.10 -26.38 11.36
CA LYS A 415 -24.15 -27.21 12.00
C LYS A 415 -25.08 -26.38 12.88
N ARG A 416 -24.56 -25.38 13.62
CA ARG A 416 -25.38 -24.49 14.46
C ARG A 416 -26.31 -23.59 13.66
N THR A 417 -26.00 -23.28 12.41
CA THR A 417 -26.86 -22.47 11.53
C THR A 417 -27.94 -23.27 10.83
N LEU A 418 -27.88 -24.61 10.90
CA LEU A 418 -28.88 -25.49 10.26
C LEU A 418 -30.21 -25.45 11.04
N GLY A 419 -31.30 -25.21 10.32
CA GLY A 419 -32.64 -25.34 10.86
C GLY A 419 -32.99 -26.81 11.17
N GLN A 420 -34.04 -27.02 12.02
CA GLN A 420 -34.42 -28.33 12.52
C GLN A 420 -34.62 -29.38 11.41
N ARG A 421 -35.31 -29.03 10.32
CA ARG A 421 -35.54 -29.95 9.17
C ARG A 421 -34.24 -30.38 8.52
N SER A 422 -33.25 -29.51 8.42
CA SER A 422 -31.94 -29.83 7.85
C SER A 422 -31.15 -30.74 8.78
N GLN A 423 -31.25 -30.55 10.09
CA GLN A 423 -30.64 -31.43 11.07
C GLN A 423 -31.26 -32.84 11.04
N GLU A 424 -32.59 -32.93 10.91
CA GLU A 424 -33.28 -34.22 10.75
C GLU A 424 -32.85 -34.93 9.47
N ARG A 425 -32.75 -34.20 8.35
CA ARG A 425 -32.27 -34.76 7.08
C ARG A 425 -30.82 -35.26 7.21
N MET A 426 -29.94 -34.53 7.86
CA MET A 426 -28.54 -34.90 8.09
C MET A 426 -28.43 -36.24 8.84
N ARG A 427 -29.31 -36.49 9.83
CA ARG A 427 -29.30 -37.75 10.60
C ARG A 427 -29.47 -39.00 9.76
N ARG A 428 -30.07 -38.88 8.56
CA ARG A 428 -30.23 -40.03 7.62
C ARG A 428 -28.91 -40.59 7.10
N TYR A 429 -27.84 -39.78 7.19
CA TYR A 429 -26.50 -40.21 6.73
C TYR A 429 -25.67 -40.83 7.86
N LEU A 430 -26.13 -40.86 9.12
CA LEU A 430 -25.38 -41.44 10.22
C LEU A 430 -25.04 -42.94 9.98
N PRO A 431 -25.97 -43.80 9.49
CA PRO A 431 -25.63 -45.19 9.23
C PRO A 431 -24.53 -45.32 8.17
N LEU A 432 -24.59 -44.53 7.11
CA LEU A 432 -23.55 -44.50 6.06
C LEU A 432 -22.19 -44.05 6.61
N VAL A 433 -22.15 -43.03 7.52
CA VAL A 433 -20.93 -42.58 8.16
C VAL A 433 -20.33 -43.70 9.02
N GLU A 434 -21.16 -44.45 9.76
CA GLU A 434 -20.72 -45.59 10.56
C GLU A 434 -20.14 -46.68 9.64
N GLU A 435 -20.79 -47.02 8.54
CA GLU A 435 -20.32 -48.02 7.54
C GLU A 435 -18.96 -47.59 6.95
N LEU A 436 -18.87 -46.36 6.40
CA LEU A 436 -17.64 -45.82 5.83
C LEU A 436 -16.49 -45.68 6.84
N SER A 437 -16.79 -45.55 8.14
CA SER A 437 -15.77 -45.46 9.19
C SER A 437 -15.15 -46.78 9.62
N GLN A 438 -15.79 -47.91 9.28
CA GLN A 438 -15.32 -49.27 9.62
C GLN A 438 -14.34 -49.86 8.61
N ILE A 439 -14.44 -49.46 7.34
CA ILE A 439 -13.60 -49.98 6.24
C ILE A 439 -12.50 -48.92 5.96
N GLU A 440 -11.22 -49.37 5.96
CA GLU A 440 -10.08 -48.45 5.81
C GLU A 440 -10.10 -47.73 4.45
N GLU A 441 -10.44 -48.44 3.38
CA GLU A 441 -10.56 -47.89 2.03
C GLU A 441 -11.69 -46.84 1.91
N ASP A 442 -12.79 -47.02 2.62
CA ASP A 442 -13.91 -46.06 2.63
C ASP A 442 -13.67 -44.82 3.50
N LYS A 443 -12.73 -44.86 4.44
CA LYS A 443 -12.30 -43.66 5.19
C LYS A 443 -11.74 -42.58 4.26
N GLU A 444 -11.14 -42.94 3.15
CA GLU A 444 -10.67 -41.99 2.14
C GLU A 444 -11.82 -41.16 1.55
N LEU A 445 -13.03 -41.73 1.41
CA LEU A 445 -14.22 -40.99 0.98
C LEU A 445 -14.64 -39.91 2.00
N LEU A 446 -14.55 -40.26 3.28
CA LEU A 446 -14.80 -39.27 4.34
C LEU A 446 -13.73 -38.19 4.37
N ALA A 447 -12.45 -38.56 4.20
CA ALA A 447 -11.34 -37.62 4.10
C ALA A 447 -11.52 -36.68 2.91
N PHE A 448 -11.89 -37.21 1.73
CA PHE A 448 -12.19 -36.42 0.53
C PHE A 448 -13.32 -35.41 0.77
N LEU A 449 -14.42 -35.83 1.42
CA LEU A 449 -15.52 -34.92 1.75
C LEU A 449 -15.10 -33.79 2.69
N LEU A 450 -14.27 -34.10 3.71
CA LEU A 450 -13.75 -33.13 4.66
C LEU A 450 -12.79 -32.16 3.99
N ASP A 451 -11.91 -32.64 3.12
CA ASP A 451 -11.00 -31.83 2.30
C ASP A 451 -11.78 -30.83 1.42
N ARG A 452 -12.73 -31.34 0.64
CA ARG A 452 -13.60 -30.51 -0.20
C ARG A 452 -14.38 -29.48 0.61
N TYR A 453 -14.86 -29.86 1.80
CA TYR A 453 -15.55 -28.94 2.70
C TYR A 453 -14.60 -27.87 3.22
N TYR A 454 -13.39 -28.25 3.66
CA TYR A 454 -12.37 -27.32 4.17
C TYR A 454 -12.01 -26.27 3.13
N TRP A 455 -11.66 -26.68 1.92
CA TRP A 455 -11.30 -25.75 0.83
C TRP A 455 -12.46 -24.85 0.40
N ASN A 456 -13.69 -25.32 0.46
CA ASN A 456 -14.87 -24.49 0.20
C ASN A 456 -15.10 -23.40 1.29
N GLN A 457 -14.54 -23.55 2.46
CA GLN A 457 -14.60 -22.56 3.54
C GLN A 457 -13.34 -21.70 3.65
N TYR A 458 -12.22 -22.14 3.09
CA TYR A 458 -10.95 -21.43 3.13
C TYR A 458 -11.08 -20.03 2.54
N GLY A 459 -10.65 -18.99 3.30
CA GLY A 459 -10.76 -17.59 2.87
C GLY A 459 -12.15 -16.95 2.94
N LYS A 460 -13.16 -17.64 3.51
CA LYS A 460 -14.54 -17.12 3.67
C LYS A 460 -14.88 -16.64 5.09
N ASN A 461 -13.87 -16.36 5.92
CA ASN A 461 -14.06 -15.88 7.31
C ASN A 461 -14.38 -14.38 7.40
#